data_f2da72e4995b699b474a0381f32ad3c8
#
_entry.id   f2da72e4995b699b474a0381f32ad3c8
#
_cell.length_a   1.000
_cell.length_b   1.000
_cell.length_c   1.000
_cell.angle_alpha   90.00
_cell.angle_beta   90.00
_cell.angle_gamma   90.00
#
_symmetry.space_group_name_H-M   'P 1'
#
loop_
_entity.id
_entity.type
_entity.pdbx_description
1 polymer ?
#
loop_
_entity_poly.entity_id
_entity_poly.type
_entity_poly.pdbx_seq_one_letter_code
_entity_poly.pdbx_strand_id
1 'polypeptide(L)'
;LNDLTDGDNYTLRTNVSDAAGNAATVNTGTSFKYDRTPPSISAVAITGEDGIQNNFLNVGDNVSVTVTFSENSPVTGTPQLTLAVGDENQQANYTSSGNGGTTLVFQYTIQAEDNDTNGISIRADAIALNGGTIMDLAENNATLTHSVVDNNSSYKVDTTPPSVDNFTMSDTALKAGDNATVTLEFSEAVLGFASDDDITADNGSLPAMASNDNTTWEGTFTPRTNTEEDNNTLSLATSYTDLAGNAGTAETTANYTIDTLLPTISSVTAGWGTYLNATEDNSTGTVTVVTSGVEDNQPVFVAFDNGTNYSGTVINNSTSVTFATGILNDLTDGDNYTLRTNVSDAAGNAATVNTGTSFKYDRTPPSIS
;
A
#
# COMPACT_ATOMS: atom_id res chain seq x y z
N LEU A 1 -58.69 41.39 16.84
CA LEU A 1 -57.71 40.32 17.15
C LEU A 1 -56.49 40.86 17.90
N ASN A 2 -56.19 42.15 17.88
CA ASN A 2 -55.03 42.75 18.56
C ASN A 2 -55.07 42.66 20.10
N ASP A 3 -56.21 42.33 20.68
CA ASP A 3 -56.41 42.21 22.12
C ASP A 3 -56.27 40.76 22.62
N LEU A 4 -55.91 39.82 21.72
CA LEU A 4 -55.66 38.43 22.12
C LEU A 4 -54.24 38.29 22.62
N THR A 5 -54.07 37.48 23.67
CA THR A 5 -52.76 37.14 24.24
C THR A 5 -52.11 36.02 23.43
N ASP A 6 -50.86 36.23 23.06
CA ASP A 6 -50.05 35.24 22.35
C ASP A 6 -49.86 33.97 23.17
N GLY A 7 -50.00 32.81 22.54
CA GLY A 7 -49.91 31.50 23.16
C GLY A 7 -51.22 30.97 23.77
N ASP A 8 -52.26 31.82 23.94
CA ASP A 8 -53.50 31.44 24.58
C ASP A 8 -54.48 30.71 23.62
N ASN A 9 -55.33 29.88 24.21
CA ASN A 9 -56.40 29.20 23.49
C ASN A 9 -57.71 29.99 23.63
N TYR A 10 -58.34 30.20 22.51
CA TYR A 10 -59.64 30.93 22.39
C TYR A 10 -60.68 30.03 21.79
N THR A 11 -61.93 30.22 22.27
CA THR A 11 -63.09 29.52 21.72
C THR A 11 -64.10 30.54 21.20
N LEU A 12 -64.50 30.42 19.91
CA LEU A 12 -65.53 31.22 19.33
C LEU A 12 -66.87 30.81 19.95
N ARG A 13 -67.62 31.79 20.43
CA ARG A 13 -68.94 31.58 20.94
C ARG A 13 -69.89 32.49 20.19
N THR A 14 -71.02 31.97 19.76
CA THR A 14 -72.07 32.74 19.19
C THR A 14 -73.29 32.70 20.10
N ASN A 15 -73.92 33.85 20.27
CA ASN A 15 -75.23 33.96 20.92
C ASN A 15 -76.19 34.74 20.01
N VAL A 16 -77.38 34.36 20.03
CA VAL A 16 -78.48 35.06 19.34
C VAL A 16 -79.73 34.89 20.17
N SER A 17 -80.55 35.92 20.16
CA SER A 17 -81.91 35.88 20.78
C SER A 17 -82.93 36.12 19.71
N ASP A 18 -84.15 35.56 19.89
CA ASP A 18 -85.33 35.87 19.04
C ASP A 18 -85.90 37.28 19.32
N ALA A 19 -86.87 37.70 18.56
CA ALA A 19 -87.52 39.01 18.73
C ALA A 19 -88.24 39.18 20.07
N ALA A 20 -88.53 38.10 20.75
CA ALA A 20 -89.12 38.09 22.12
C ALA A 20 -88.08 38.12 23.21
N GLY A 21 -86.82 38.10 22.88
CA GLY A 21 -85.68 38.11 23.81
C GLY A 21 -85.22 36.72 24.33
N ASN A 22 -85.76 35.63 23.79
CA ASN A 22 -85.32 34.29 24.18
C ASN A 22 -83.94 34.00 23.57
N ALA A 23 -82.96 33.68 24.41
CA ALA A 23 -81.62 33.35 23.98
C ALA A 23 -81.52 31.92 23.41
N ALA A 24 -80.90 31.77 22.27
CA ALA A 24 -80.57 30.45 21.73
C ALA A 24 -79.52 29.77 22.66
N THR A 25 -79.51 28.46 22.60
CA THR A 25 -78.42 27.69 23.27
C THR A 25 -77.08 28.13 22.69
N VAL A 26 -76.20 28.58 23.55
CA VAL A 26 -74.84 29.02 23.13
C VAL A 26 -74.15 27.87 22.41
N ASN A 27 -73.86 28.08 21.14
CA ASN A 27 -72.97 27.16 20.40
C ASN A 27 -71.54 27.50 20.77
N THR A 28 -70.85 26.55 21.44
CA THR A 28 -69.41 26.60 21.67
C THR A 28 -68.73 26.10 20.39
N GLY A 29 -68.33 27.03 19.54
CA GLY A 29 -67.65 26.75 18.28
C GLY A 29 -66.24 26.23 18.41
N THR A 30 -65.50 26.27 17.30
CA THR A 30 -64.14 25.82 17.18
C THR A 30 -63.18 26.58 18.11
N SER A 31 -62.34 25.85 18.84
CA SER A 31 -61.23 26.44 19.58
C SER A 31 -60.05 26.61 18.64
N PHE A 32 -59.29 27.68 18.80
CA PHE A 32 -58.06 27.95 18.11
C PHE A 32 -57.00 28.49 19.09
N LYS A 33 -55.72 28.23 18.82
CA LYS A 33 -54.58 28.86 19.48
C LYS A 33 -54.22 30.12 18.75
N TYR A 34 -54.06 31.23 19.48
CA TYR A 34 -53.50 32.45 18.93
C TYR A 34 -52.00 32.44 19.11
N ASP A 35 -51.23 32.37 18.01
CA ASP A 35 -49.80 32.23 18.01
C ASP A 35 -49.17 33.20 17.01
N ARG A 36 -48.30 34.06 17.50
CA ARG A 36 -47.51 35.04 16.72
C ARG A 36 -46.03 34.91 16.90
N THR A 37 -45.60 33.96 17.74
CA THR A 37 -44.20 33.76 18.05
C THR A 37 -43.56 32.85 17.01
N PRO A 38 -42.65 33.34 16.15
CA PRO A 38 -41.97 32.51 15.18
C PRO A 38 -41.11 31.44 15.85
N PRO A 39 -41.01 30.22 15.26
CA PRO A 39 -40.00 29.25 15.69
C PRO A 39 -38.59 29.84 15.60
N SER A 40 -37.74 29.53 16.55
CA SER A 40 -36.35 29.93 16.57
C SER A 40 -35.42 28.74 16.76
N ILE A 41 -34.21 28.80 16.22
CA ILE A 41 -33.23 27.74 16.40
C ILE A 41 -32.66 27.82 17.81
N SER A 42 -32.74 26.71 18.56
CA SER A 42 -32.23 26.56 19.90
C SER A 42 -30.88 25.83 19.94
N ALA A 43 -30.60 24.94 18.96
CA ALA A 43 -29.34 24.23 18.83
C ALA A 43 -29.09 23.79 17.37
N VAL A 44 -27.82 23.76 16.98
CA VAL A 44 -27.31 23.10 15.79
C VAL A 44 -26.15 22.22 16.21
N ALA A 45 -26.16 20.96 15.81
CA ALA A 45 -25.11 20.02 16.16
C ALA A 45 -24.91 18.96 15.08
N ILE A 46 -23.67 18.53 14.88
CA ILE A 46 -23.35 17.31 14.13
C ILE A 46 -23.72 16.15 15.06
N THR A 47 -24.62 15.26 14.63
CA THR A 47 -25.26 14.28 15.53
C THR A 47 -25.23 12.83 15.06
N GLY A 48 -24.75 12.59 13.84
CA GLY A 48 -24.67 11.24 13.30
C GLY A 48 -23.68 11.15 12.16
N GLU A 49 -23.14 9.99 12.06
CA GLU A 49 -22.22 9.57 11.00
C GLU A 49 -22.54 8.12 10.62
N ASP A 50 -22.16 7.76 9.41
CA ASP A 50 -22.20 6.39 8.93
C ASP A 50 -20.93 6.16 8.12
N GLY A 51 -20.17 5.12 8.49
CA GLY A 51 -18.89 4.76 7.87
C GLY A 51 -17.63 5.24 8.60
N ILE A 52 -17.72 6.11 9.60
CA ILE A 52 -16.55 6.71 10.28
C ILE A 52 -15.56 5.69 10.80
N GLN A 53 -14.26 5.90 10.52
CA GLN A 53 -13.15 5.08 10.99
C GLN A 53 -12.09 5.97 11.63
N ASN A 54 -11.63 5.66 12.85
CA ASN A 54 -10.59 6.40 13.57
C ASN A 54 -10.83 7.92 13.63
N ASN A 55 -12.09 8.36 13.72
CA ASN A 55 -12.55 9.76 13.61
C ASN A 55 -12.39 10.39 12.22
N PHE A 56 -12.24 9.60 11.17
CA PHE A 56 -12.25 10.04 9.79
C PHE A 56 -13.46 9.50 9.03
N LEU A 57 -13.99 10.32 8.15
CA LEU A 57 -14.96 9.98 7.12
C LEU A 57 -14.24 9.91 5.79
N ASN A 58 -14.62 8.96 4.93
CA ASN A 58 -14.08 8.84 3.57
C ASN A 58 -15.19 8.95 2.52
N VAL A 59 -14.85 8.72 1.25
CA VAL A 59 -15.82 8.82 0.13
C VAL A 59 -16.99 7.88 0.34
N GLY A 60 -18.20 8.43 0.30
CA GLY A 60 -19.46 7.69 0.44
C GLY A 60 -20.02 7.66 1.85
N ASP A 61 -19.23 8.05 2.87
CA ASP A 61 -19.71 8.17 4.24
C ASP A 61 -20.70 9.33 4.38
N ASN A 62 -21.53 9.25 5.40
CA ASN A 62 -22.55 10.28 5.64
C ASN A 62 -22.30 11.01 6.96
N VAL A 63 -22.49 12.32 6.94
CA VAL A 63 -22.55 13.15 8.13
C VAL A 63 -23.94 13.76 8.27
N SER A 64 -24.52 13.71 9.46
CA SER A 64 -25.84 14.24 9.77
C SER A 64 -25.77 15.40 10.75
N VAL A 65 -26.52 16.46 10.47
CA VAL A 65 -26.68 17.63 11.34
C VAL A 65 -28.11 17.71 11.80
N THR A 66 -28.29 17.83 13.12
CA THR A 66 -29.59 18.09 13.71
C THR A 66 -29.73 19.57 14.08
N VAL A 67 -30.78 20.18 13.58
CA VAL A 67 -31.21 21.53 13.95
C VAL A 67 -32.42 21.42 14.85
N THR A 68 -32.34 21.96 16.07
CA THR A 68 -33.44 21.95 17.04
C THR A 68 -34.10 23.32 17.09
N PHE A 69 -35.43 23.34 16.92
CA PHE A 69 -36.25 24.53 17.00
C PHE A 69 -36.95 24.62 18.37
N SER A 70 -37.39 25.83 18.73
CA SER A 70 -38.13 26.11 19.96
C SER A 70 -39.49 25.42 19.99
N GLU A 71 -40.05 25.09 18.81
CA GLU A 71 -41.34 24.45 18.65
C GLU A 71 -41.41 23.66 17.34
N ASN A 72 -42.57 23.00 17.13
CA ASN A 72 -42.86 22.23 15.94
C ASN A 72 -42.80 23.11 14.66
N SER A 73 -41.93 22.75 13.75
CA SER A 73 -41.58 23.56 12.57
C SER A 73 -41.73 22.75 11.27
N PRO A 74 -42.95 22.58 10.73
CA PRO A 74 -43.17 21.98 9.42
C PRO A 74 -42.30 22.58 8.32
N VAL A 75 -41.82 21.70 7.41
CA VAL A 75 -40.92 22.05 6.31
C VAL A 75 -41.60 21.80 4.99
N THR A 76 -41.49 22.75 4.04
CA THR A 76 -41.83 22.53 2.63
C THR A 76 -40.58 22.73 1.76
N GLY A 77 -40.54 22.06 0.61
CA GLY A 77 -39.40 22.14 -0.30
C GLY A 77 -38.18 21.38 0.21
N THR A 78 -36.99 21.81 -0.19
CA THR A 78 -35.71 21.16 0.09
C THR A 78 -34.69 22.17 0.64
N PRO A 79 -34.87 22.65 1.88
CA PRO A 79 -33.85 23.50 2.50
C PRO A 79 -32.53 22.76 2.61
N GLN A 80 -31.47 23.53 2.64
CA GLN A 80 -30.08 23.02 2.77
C GLN A 80 -29.38 23.69 3.94
N LEU A 81 -28.37 23.01 4.48
CA LEU A 81 -27.47 23.54 5.49
C LEU A 81 -26.03 23.45 4.96
N THR A 82 -25.32 24.57 5.00
CA THR A 82 -23.94 24.63 4.54
C THR A 82 -23.00 24.16 5.63
N LEU A 83 -22.21 23.10 5.33
CA LEU A 83 -21.09 22.61 6.12
C LEU A 83 -19.81 23.25 5.60
N ALA A 84 -18.85 23.46 6.48
CA ALA A 84 -17.45 23.70 6.09
C ALA A 84 -16.69 22.39 6.26
N VAL A 85 -16.19 21.85 5.15
CA VAL A 85 -15.34 20.66 5.07
C VAL A 85 -13.97 21.15 4.59
N GLY A 86 -13.02 21.30 5.52
CA GLY A 86 -11.79 22.01 5.26
C GLY A 86 -12.05 23.46 4.82
N ASP A 87 -11.49 23.84 3.68
CA ASP A 87 -11.67 25.18 3.10
C ASP A 87 -12.94 25.31 2.23
N GLU A 88 -13.63 24.18 1.93
CA GLU A 88 -14.77 24.13 1.02
C GLU A 88 -16.11 24.18 1.76
N ASN A 89 -17.14 24.70 1.06
CA ASN A 89 -18.50 24.74 1.55
C ASN A 89 -19.34 23.65 0.87
N GLN A 90 -19.81 22.69 1.64
CA GLN A 90 -20.61 21.58 1.18
C GLN A 90 -22.09 21.74 1.61
N GLN A 91 -23.03 21.23 0.82
CA GLN A 91 -24.46 21.38 1.07
C GLN A 91 -25.06 20.09 1.62
N ALA A 92 -25.42 20.09 2.91
CA ALA A 92 -26.22 19.05 3.52
C ALA A 92 -27.71 19.26 3.15
N ASN A 93 -28.34 18.22 2.64
CA ASN A 93 -29.76 18.27 2.22
C ASN A 93 -30.68 17.89 3.38
N TYR A 94 -31.79 18.58 3.49
CA TYR A 94 -32.85 18.21 4.41
C TYR A 94 -33.35 16.79 4.11
N THR A 95 -33.41 15.94 5.14
CA THR A 95 -34.00 14.61 5.06
C THR A 95 -35.42 14.63 5.59
N SER A 96 -36.29 13.78 5.08
CA SER A 96 -37.71 13.71 5.51
C SER A 96 -37.91 13.18 6.92
N SER A 97 -36.86 12.73 7.59
CA SER A 97 -36.92 12.29 8.99
C SER A 97 -37.00 13.49 9.91
N GLY A 98 -38.07 13.55 10.73
CA GLY A 98 -38.35 14.66 11.64
C GLY A 98 -39.36 15.66 11.13
N ASN A 99 -39.99 15.46 9.95
CA ASN A 99 -41.00 16.35 9.42
C ASN A 99 -42.19 16.47 10.39
N GLY A 100 -42.41 17.68 10.91
CA GLY A 100 -43.48 17.97 11.87
C GLY A 100 -43.04 17.88 13.34
N GLY A 101 -41.74 17.79 13.66
CA GLY A 101 -41.18 17.83 15.01
C GLY A 101 -40.41 19.12 15.30
N THR A 102 -39.80 19.17 16.46
CA THR A 102 -38.89 20.25 16.88
C THR A 102 -37.48 20.08 16.33
N THR A 103 -37.17 18.96 15.69
CA THR A 103 -35.84 18.65 15.15
C THR A 103 -35.90 18.40 13.65
N LEU A 104 -35.00 19.06 12.91
CA LEU A 104 -34.80 18.84 11.48
C LEU A 104 -33.43 18.25 11.28
N VAL A 105 -33.30 17.24 10.41
CA VAL A 105 -32.02 16.56 10.09
C VAL A 105 -31.63 16.90 8.67
N PHE A 106 -30.38 17.31 8.52
CA PHE A 106 -29.70 17.54 7.24
C PHE A 106 -28.59 16.53 7.10
N GLN A 107 -28.37 15.99 5.90
CA GLN A 107 -27.34 14.98 5.63
C GLN A 107 -26.49 15.39 4.43
N TYR A 108 -25.20 15.17 4.55
CA TYR A 108 -24.21 15.30 3.50
C TYR A 108 -23.48 13.96 3.33
N THR A 109 -23.29 13.54 2.08
CA THR A 109 -22.45 12.38 1.73
C THR A 109 -21.10 12.90 1.27
N ILE A 110 -20.01 12.45 1.91
CA ILE A 110 -18.64 12.83 1.60
C ILE A 110 -18.32 12.47 0.14
N GLN A 111 -17.80 13.43 -0.60
CA GLN A 111 -17.42 13.28 -2.00
C GLN A 111 -15.90 13.11 -2.14
N ALA A 112 -15.49 12.60 -3.29
CA ALA A 112 -14.08 12.61 -3.65
C ALA A 112 -13.52 14.05 -3.61
N GLU A 113 -12.28 14.19 -3.14
CA GLU A 113 -11.56 15.47 -2.95
C GLU A 113 -11.98 16.27 -1.70
N ASP A 114 -13.02 15.86 -0.97
CA ASP A 114 -13.28 16.42 0.36
C ASP A 114 -12.15 16.04 1.31
N ASN A 115 -11.50 17.03 1.95
CA ASN A 115 -10.46 16.82 2.95
C ASN A 115 -10.60 17.83 4.09
N ASP A 116 -10.55 17.33 5.33
CA ASP A 116 -10.66 18.14 6.54
C ASP A 116 -9.89 17.52 7.70
N THR A 117 -8.69 17.99 7.94
CA THR A 117 -7.80 17.44 8.96
C THR A 117 -8.14 17.88 10.38
N ASN A 118 -8.93 18.95 10.54
CA ASN A 118 -9.29 19.53 11.84
C ASN A 118 -10.76 19.25 12.25
N GLY A 119 -11.57 18.75 11.31
CA GLY A 119 -12.94 18.30 11.49
C GLY A 119 -14.00 19.28 11.07
N ILE A 120 -15.11 18.74 10.56
CA ILE A 120 -16.23 19.48 9.99
C ILE A 120 -16.76 20.52 10.96
N SER A 121 -17.10 21.70 10.45
CA SER A 121 -17.72 22.81 11.18
C SER A 121 -18.93 23.38 10.46
N ILE A 122 -19.72 24.23 11.15
CA ILE A 122 -20.89 24.89 10.58
C ILE A 122 -20.79 26.39 10.87
N ARG A 123 -20.85 27.19 9.82
CA ARG A 123 -20.81 28.66 9.96
C ARG A 123 -22.12 29.17 10.58
N ALA A 124 -22.10 30.39 11.13
CA ALA A 124 -23.30 31.05 11.58
C ALA A 124 -24.29 31.20 10.42
N ASP A 125 -25.58 31.07 10.71
CA ASP A 125 -26.68 31.33 9.79
C ASP A 125 -26.60 30.51 8.49
N ALA A 126 -26.19 29.23 8.61
CA ALA A 126 -25.85 28.34 7.49
C ALA A 126 -27.05 27.74 6.74
N ILE A 127 -28.30 28.01 7.15
CA ILE A 127 -29.51 27.41 6.56
C ILE A 127 -30.03 28.26 5.43
N ALA A 128 -30.22 27.64 4.25
CA ALA A 128 -30.85 28.20 3.08
C ALA A 128 -32.20 27.48 2.76
N LEU A 129 -33.26 28.25 2.58
CA LEU A 129 -34.58 27.66 2.32
C LEU A 129 -34.79 27.12 0.88
N ASN A 130 -34.00 27.63 -0.09
CA ASN A 130 -34.04 27.20 -1.50
C ASN A 130 -35.47 27.20 -2.11
N GLY A 131 -36.28 28.23 -1.78
CA GLY A 131 -37.63 28.36 -2.22
C GLY A 131 -38.68 27.54 -1.42
N GLY A 132 -38.20 26.79 -0.40
CA GLY A 132 -39.06 26.13 0.58
C GLY A 132 -39.42 27.05 1.75
N THR A 133 -40.07 26.47 2.78
CA THR A 133 -40.44 27.17 4.02
C THR A 133 -40.15 26.31 5.23
N ILE A 134 -39.84 26.96 6.34
CA ILE A 134 -39.85 26.40 7.69
C ILE A 134 -40.74 27.33 8.52
N MET A 135 -41.89 26.84 8.98
CA MET A 135 -42.92 27.62 9.67
C MET A 135 -43.47 26.81 10.84
N ASP A 136 -44.13 27.49 11.80
CA ASP A 136 -44.96 26.79 12.78
C ASP A 136 -46.34 26.42 12.19
N LEU A 137 -47.20 25.87 13.03
CA LEU A 137 -48.59 25.51 12.65
C LEU A 137 -49.52 26.73 12.48
N ALA A 138 -49.08 27.90 12.94
CA ALA A 138 -49.79 29.17 12.77
C ALA A 138 -49.27 29.98 11.57
N GLU A 139 -48.36 29.36 10.76
CA GLU A 139 -47.74 29.95 9.55
C GLU A 139 -46.78 31.12 9.85
N ASN A 140 -46.23 31.21 11.07
CA ASN A 140 -45.14 32.15 11.34
C ASN A 140 -43.82 31.58 10.79
N ASN A 141 -43.12 32.36 9.98
CA ASN A 141 -41.81 31.97 9.42
C ASN A 141 -40.73 31.84 10.52
N ALA A 142 -39.98 30.75 10.48
CA ALA A 142 -38.90 30.53 11.44
C ALA A 142 -37.78 31.57 11.32
N THR A 143 -37.23 31.94 12.45
CA THR A 143 -35.96 32.68 12.57
C THR A 143 -34.81 31.69 12.47
N LEU A 144 -33.98 31.81 11.39
CA LEU A 144 -32.96 30.83 11.06
C LEU A 144 -31.54 31.21 11.58
N THR A 145 -31.44 32.26 12.41
CA THR A 145 -30.17 32.69 12.98
C THR A 145 -29.68 31.67 14.02
N HIS A 146 -28.40 31.28 13.91
CA HIS A 146 -27.72 30.44 14.87
C HIS A 146 -26.24 30.79 14.97
N SER A 147 -25.59 30.38 16.05
CA SER A 147 -24.14 30.54 16.25
C SER A 147 -23.35 29.55 15.41
N VAL A 148 -22.06 29.83 15.24
CA VAL A 148 -21.07 28.90 14.68
C VAL A 148 -21.06 27.60 15.50
N VAL A 149 -20.89 26.48 14.82
CA VAL A 149 -20.45 25.21 15.41
C VAL A 149 -19.00 25.04 15.00
N ASP A 150 -18.12 25.03 16.01
CA ASP A 150 -16.67 24.93 15.81
C ASP A 150 -16.28 23.57 15.22
N ASN A 151 -15.04 23.49 14.72
CA ASN A 151 -14.45 22.26 14.18
C ASN A 151 -14.59 21.11 15.16
N ASN A 152 -15.11 19.98 14.69
CA ASN A 152 -15.28 18.79 15.49
C ASN A 152 -14.26 17.72 15.07
N SER A 153 -13.20 17.57 15.84
CA SER A 153 -12.11 16.62 15.56
C SER A 153 -12.51 15.14 15.56
N SER A 154 -13.76 14.85 15.96
CA SER A 154 -14.33 13.50 15.81
C SER A 154 -14.89 13.24 14.41
N TYR A 155 -15.00 14.26 13.57
CA TYR A 155 -15.51 14.20 12.18
C TYR A 155 -14.50 14.84 11.23
N LYS A 156 -13.30 14.28 11.18
CA LYS A 156 -12.32 14.62 10.15
C LYS A 156 -12.72 13.99 8.82
N VAL A 157 -12.19 14.49 7.73
CA VAL A 157 -12.43 13.93 6.40
C VAL A 157 -11.10 13.69 5.69
N ASP A 158 -10.94 12.48 5.18
CA ASP A 158 -9.84 12.12 4.31
C ASP A 158 -10.33 11.18 3.22
N THR A 159 -10.23 11.64 1.98
CA THR A 159 -10.64 10.90 0.79
C THR A 159 -9.48 10.53 -0.12
N THR A 160 -8.25 10.73 0.35
CA THR A 160 -7.03 10.51 -0.41
C THR A 160 -6.47 9.12 -0.09
N PRO A 161 -6.45 8.17 -1.04
CA PRO A 161 -5.80 6.88 -0.81
C PRO A 161 -4.31 7.01 -0.51
N PRO A 162 -3.74 6.15 0.33
CA PRO A 162 -2.30 6.08 0.51
C PRO A 162 -1.62 5.66 -0.80
N SER A 163 -0.58 6.38 -1.18
CA SER A 163 0.27 6.08 -2.34
C SER A 163 1.61 5.49 -1.90
N VAL A 164 2.31 4.86 -2.85
CA VAL A 164 3.67 4.34 -2.63
C VAL A 164 4.67 5.39 -3.12
N ASP A 165 5.49 5.91 -2.22
CA ASP A 165 6.55 6.88 -2.53
C ASP A 165 7.85 6.17 -2.95
N ASN A 166 8.12 4.98 -2.39
CA ASN A 166 9.30 4.18 -2.73
C ASN A 166 9.03 2.69 -2.56
N PHE A 167 9.41 1.87 -3.55
CA PHE A 167 9.41 0.41 -3.47
C PHE A 167 10.64 -0.14 -4.18
N THR A 168 11.70 -0.41 -3.42
CA THR A 168 13.03 -0.70 -3.97
C THR A 168 13.73 -1.85 -3.27
N MET A 169 14.74 -2.39 -3.95
CA MET A 169 15.66 -3.39 -3.44
C MET A 169 17.08 -2.83 -3.43
N SER A 170 17.87 -3.16 -2.42
CA SER A 170 19.28 -2.73 -2.28
C SER A 170 20.23 -3.40 -3.28
N ASP A 171 19.82 -4.55 -3.82
CA ASP A 171 20.53 -5.30 -4.86
C ASP A 171 19.51 -5.85 -5.87
N THR A 172 19.82 -5.70 -7.14
CA THR A 172 18.95 -6.12 -8.26
C THR A 172 19.60 -7.17 -9.16
N ALA A 173 20.77 -7.72 -8.75
CA ALA A 173 21.48 -8.77 -9.48
C ALA A 173 21.99 -9.82 -8.49
N LEU A 174 21.08 -10.71 -8.07
CA LEU A 174 21.27 -11.62 -6.95
C LEU A 174 21.84 -12.95 -7.40
N LYS A 175 22.94 -13.38 -6.77
CA LYS A 175 23.56 -14.68 -6.96
C LYS A 175 23.43 -15.57 -5.72
N ALA A 176 24.02 -16.76 -5.76
CA ALA A 176 23.99 -17.71 -4.66
C ALA A 176 24.61 -17.12 -3.38
N GLY A 177 23.81 -17.07 -2.31
CA GLY A 177 24.19 -16.54 -1.01
C GLY A 177 23.92 -15.06 -0.80
N ASP A 178 23.49 -14.33 -1.81
CA ASP A 178 23.10 -12.93 -1.69
C ASP A 178 21.71 -12.78 -1.06
N ASN A 179 21.49 -11.64 -0.45
CA ASN A 179 20.20 -11.15 0.04
C ASN A 179 20.08 -9.67 -0.31
N ALA A 180 18.84 -9.19 -0.51
CA ALA A 180 18.59 -7.77 -0.69
C ALA A 180 17.71 -7.21 0.43
N THR A 181 17.97 -5.99 0.88
CA THR A 181 17.03 -5.24 1.70
C THR A 181 15.96 -4.66 0.78
N VAL A 182 14.71 -4.94 1.12
CA VAL A 182 13.52 -4.35 0.49
C VAL A 182 13.08 -3.20 1.36
N THR A 183 12.88 -2.04 0.74
CA THR A 183 12.32 -0.83 1.38
C THR A 183 11.03 -0.46 0.67
N LEU A 184 9.95 -0.35 1.43
CA LEU A 184 8.63 0.12 0.99
C LEU A 184 8.25 1.33 1.83
N GLU A 185 7.95 2.46 1.17
CA GLU A 185 7.62 3.71 1.80
C GLU A 185 6.29 4.22 1.25
N PHE A 186 5.33 4.46 2.15
CA PHE A 186 4.01 4.98 1.85
C PHE A 186 3.96 6.48 2.14
N SER A 187 3.09 7.20 1.43
CA SER A 187 2.84 8.64 1.63
C SER A 187 2.33 8.98 3.03
N GLU A 188 1.74 7.99 3.72
CA GLU A 188 1.16 8.13 5.05
C GLU A 188 1.11 6.78 5.78
N ALA A 189 0.68 6.79 7.06
CA ALA A 189 0.60 5.58 7.86
C ALA A 189 -0.54 4.67 7.38
N VAL A 190 -0.22 3.40 7.11
CA VAL A 190 -1.17 2.41 6.63
C VAL A 190 -1.57 1.40 7.71
N LEU A 191 -2.77 0.83 7.54
CA LEU A 191 -3.35 -0.22 8.37
C LEU A 191 -3.59 -1.48 7.56
N GLY A 192 -3.49 -2.63 8.22
CA GLY A 192 -3.77 -3.92 7.60
C GLY A 192 -2.69 -4.43 6.65
N PHE A 193 -1.62 -3.68 6.40
CA PHE A 193 -0.50 -4.15 5.59
C PHE A 193 0.26 -5.27 6.29
N ALA A 194 0.47 -6.38 5.56
CA ALA A 194 1.30 -7.51 5.97
C ALA A 194 2.07 -8.02 4.75
N SER A 195 3.38 -7.83 4.73
CA SER A 195 4.21 -8.10 3.53
C SER A 195 4.19 -9.55 3.07
N ASP A 196 3.95 -10.50 3.95
CA ASP A 196 3.82 -11.93 3.66
C ASP A 196 2.48 -12.30 2.98
N ASP A 197 1.46 -11.41 3.09
CA ASP A 197 0.15 -11.57 2.44
C ASP A 197 -0.02 -10.60 1.26
N ASP A 198 0.51 -9.36 1.39
CA ASP A 198 0.28 -8.27 0.44
C ASP A 198 1.37 -8.13 -0.62
N ILE A 199 2.57 -8.73 -0.43
CA ILE A 199 3.63 -8.69 -1.42
C ILE A 199 3.85 -10.08 -2.03
N THR A 200 3.68 -10.18 -3.35
CA THR A 200 4.14 -11.35 -4.11
C THR A 200 5.61 -11.17 -4.47
N ALA A 201 6.42 -12.15 -4.11
CA ALA A 201 7.87 -12.16 -4.36
C ALA A 201 8.23 -13.25 -5.37
N ASP A 202 8.56 -12.85 -6.59
CA ASP A 202 8.93 -13.77 -7.66
C ASP A 202 10.31 -14.41 -7.37
N ASN A 203 10.37 -15.74 -7.52
CA ASN A 203 11.59 -16.54 -7.40
C ASN A 203 12.41 -16.33 -6.12
N GLY A 204 11.75 -15.97 -5.01
CA GLY A 204 12.37 -15.77 -3.72
C GLY A 204 11.39 -15.79 -2.58
N SER A 205 11.84 -15.35 -1.42
CA SER A 205 11.01 -15.18 -0.23
C SER A 205 11.28 -13.84 0.43
N LEU A 206 10.22 -13.14 0.81
CA LEU A 206 10.23 -11.94 1.63
C LEU A 206 9.39 -12.22 2.88
N PRO A 207 10.01 -12.56 4.01
CA PRO A 207 9.31 -12.69 5.30
C PRO A 207 8.70 -11.36 5.73
N ALA A 208 7.88 -11.40 6.81
CA ALA A 208 7.24 -10.21 7.35
C ALA A 208 8.25 -9.05 7.54
N MET A 209 7.96 -7.93 6.90
CA MET A 209 8.71 -6.69 7.02
C MET A 209 8.39 -6.00 8.36
N ALA A 210 9.25 -5.12 8.82
CA ALA A 210 9.09 -4.37 10.05
C ALA A 210 8.96 -2.87 9.78
N SER A 211 8.14 -2.20 10.58
CA SER A 211 7.98 -0.75 10.61
C SER A 211 7.90 -0.23 12.05
N ASN A 212 8.29 1.02 12.28
CA ASN A 212 8.14 1.71 13.55
C ASN A 212 7.05 2.81 13.51
N ASP A 213 6.60 3.18 12.33
CA ASP A 213 5.70 4.33 12.07
C ASP A 213 4.53 3.99 11.15
N ASN A 214 4.48 2.76 10.63
CA ASN A 214 3.53 2.29 9.61
C ASN A 214 3.58 3.06 8.27
N THR A 215 4.61 3.85 8.05
CA THR A 215 4.89 4.53 6.77
C THR A 215 6.05 3.88 6.04
N THR A 216 7.14 3.57 6.75
CA THR A 216 8.35 2.96 6.18
C THR A 216 8.50 1.54 6.69
N TRP A 217 8.63 0.59 5.75
CA TRP A 217 8.75 -0.83 6.01
C TRP A 217 10.05 -1.37 5.41
N GLU A 218 10.75 -2.20 6.18
CA GLU A 218 11.99 -2.84 5.73
C GLU A 218 11.94 -4.34 5.99
N GLY A 219 12.50 -5.11 5.03
CA GLY A 219 12.60 -6.57 5.12
C GLY A 219 13.76 -7.11 4.30
N THR A 220 14.04 -8.40 4.45
CA THR A 220 15.11 -9.08 3.72
C THR A 220 14.51 -10.05 2.70
N PHE A 221 14.77 -9.79 1.43
CA PHE A 221 14.48 -10.73 0.36
C PHE A 221 15.64 -11.72 0.21
N THR A 222 15.28 -13.01 0.11
CA THR A 222 16.25 -14.11 -0.15
C THR A 222 15.85 -14.81 -1.45
N PRO A 223 16.73 -14.84 -2.46
CA PRO A 223 16.45 -15.51 -3.72
C PRO A 223 16.32 -17.03 -3.55
N ARG A 224 15.52 -17.66 -4.41
CA ARG A 224 15.40 -19.11 -4.47
C ARG A 224 16.70 -19.72 -4.97
N THR A 225 17.12 -20.82 -4.36
CA THR A 225 18.30 -21.58 -4.80
C THR A 225 18.06 -22.30 -6.11
N ASN A 226 19.13 -22.53 -6.89
CA ASN A 226 19.12 -23.20 -8.21
C ASN A 226 18.13 -22.56 -9.19
N THR A 227 18.12 -21.25 -9.23
CA THR A 227 17.26 -20.43 -10.10
C THR A 227 18.14 -19.53 -10.96
N GLU A 228 17.81 -19.45 -12.24
CA GLU A 228 18.37 -18.52 -13.21
C GLU A 228 17.17 -17.85 -13.90
N GLU A 229 16.93 -16.55 -13.63
CA GLU A 229 15.77 -15.83 -14.14
C GLU A 229 16.06 -14.33 -14.25
N ASP A 230 15.88 -13.77 -15.45
CA ASP A 230 16.21 -12.37 -15.75
C ASP A 230 15.07 -11.39 -15.47
N ASN A 231 13.85 -11.88 -15.26
CA ASN A 231 12.66 -11.04 -15.11
C ASN A 231 11.92 -11.39 -13.82
N ASN A 232 12.11 -10.58 -12.81
CA ASN A 232 11.45 -10.73 -11.51
C ASN A 232 11.01 -9.37 -10.99
N THR A 233 9.89 -9.35 -10.28
CA THR A 233 9.40 -8.16 -9.56
C THR A 233 8.85 -8.57 -8.18
N LEU A 234 8.87 -7.63 -7.25
CA LEU A 234 7.98 -7.67 -6.10
C LEU A 234 6.72 -6.90 -6.45
N SER A 235 5.56 -7.47 -6.20
CA SER A 235 4.25 -6.87 -6.54
C SER A 235 3.43 -6.67 -5.27
N LEU A 236 3.08 -5.40 -4.98
CA LEU A 236 2.24 -5.00 -3.86
C LEU A 236 0.77 -5.02 -4.27
N ALA A 237 -0.07 -5.67 -3.47
CA ALA A 237 -1.54 -5.69 -3.59
C ALA A 237 -2.18 -4.43 -2.98
N THR A 238 -3.52 -4.32 -3.06
CA THR A 238 -4.31 -3.17 -2.59
C THR A 238 -5.10 -3.47 -1.30
N SER A 239 -4.72 -4.50 -0.55
CA SER A 239 -5.46 -5.00 0.62
C SER A 239 -5.23 -4.20 1.91
N TYR A 240 -4.38 -3.18 1.87
CA TYR A 240 -4.14 -2.25 2.97
C TYR A 240 -4.95 -0.95 2.81
N THR A 241 -5.13 -0.21 3.89
CA THR A 241 -5.84 1.08 3.91
C THR A 241 -5.05 2.12 4.69
N ASP A 242 -5.41 3.40 4.55
CA ASP A 242 -5.04 4.45 5.49
C ASP A 242 -5.90 4.41 6.78
N LEU A 243 -5.77 5.43 7.61
CA LEU A 243 -6.55 5.59 8.85
C LEU A 243 -8.03 5.88 8.60
N ALA A 244 -8.38 6.47 7.47
CA ALA A 244 -9.75 6.78 7.06
C ALA A 244 -10.45 5.60 6.38
N GLY A 245 -9.70 4.54 6.05
CA GLY A 245 -10.21 3.36 5.34
C GLY A 245 -10.16 3.46 3.82
N ASN A 246 -9.47 4.46 3.25
CA ASN A 246 -9.25 4.51 1.81
C ASN A 246 -8.30 3.38 1.40
N ALA A 247 -8.67 2.60 0.39
CA ALA A 247 -7.89 1.46 -0.09
C ALA A 247 -6.58 1.91 -0.74
N GLY A 248 -5.48 1.21 -0.42
CA GLY A 248 -4.17 1.47 -0.98
C GLY A 248 -4.06 1.21 -2.49
N THR A 249 -2.96 1.65 -3.07
CA THR A 249 -2.65 1.47 -4.49
C THR A 249 -1.69 0.31 -4.71
N ALA A 250 -1.84 -0.41 -5.83
CA ALA A 250 -0.88 -1.44 -6.23
C ALA A 250 0.40 -0.80 -6.79
N GLU A 251 1.55 -1.43 -6.53
CA GLU A 251 2.84 -0.98 -7.04
C GLU A 251 3.76 -2.19 -7.31
N THR A 252 4.79 -2.01 -8.12
CA THR A 252 5.81 -3.03 -8.39
C THR A 252 7.20 -2.44 -8.33
N THR A 253 8.18 -3.25 -7.88
CA THR A 253 9.59 -2.83 -7.97
C THR A 253 10.06 -2.75 -9.42
N ALA A 254 11.22 -2.10 -9.63
CA ALA A 254 11.99 -2.32 -10.84
C ALA A 254 12.35 -3.81 -10.98
N ASN A 255 12.65 -4.24 -12.23
CA ASN A 255 13.11 -5.59 -12.48
C ASN A 255 14.40 -5.92 -11.72
N TYR A 256 14.49 -7.14 -11.20
CA TYR A 256 15.72 -7.72 -10.66
C TYR A 256 16.02 -9.07 -11.32
N THR A 257 17.28 -9.46 -11.33
CA THR A 257 17.76 -10.74 -11.88
C THR A 257 18.20 -11.68 -10.77
N ILE A 258 17.99 -12.96 -10.94
CA ILE A 258 18.45 -14.01 -10.06
C ILE A 258 19.26 -14.99 -10.88
N ASP A 259 20.50 -15.26 -10.43
CA ASP A 259 21.27 -16.41 -10.85
C ASP A 259 21.93 -17.04 -9.63
N THR A 260 21.26 -18.05 -9.09
CA THR A 260 21.75 -18.87 -7.96
C THR A 260 22.10 -20.29 -8.40
N LEU A 261 22.10 -20.54 -9.71
CA LEU A 261 22.49 -21.84 -10.29
C LEU A 261 24.00 -21.94 -10.28
N LEU A 262 24.52 -22.84 -9.44
CA LEU A 262 25.97 -23.04 -9.34
C LEU A 262 26.50 -23.75 -10.58
N PRO A 263 27.57 -23.22 -11.20
CA PRO A 263 28.22 -23.90 -12.31
C PRO A 263 28.93 -25.17 -11.81
N THR A 264 29.18 -26.11 -12.70
CA THR A 264 29.86 -27.36 -12.39
C THR A 264 31.04 -27.61 -13.31
N ILE A 265 32.09 -28.29 -12.80
CA ILE A 265 33.18 -28.82 -13.59
C ILE A 265 32.92 -30.32 -13.84
N SER A 266 32.56 -30.66 -15.05
CA SER A 266 32.17 -32.04 -15.42
C SER A 266 33.36 -32.96 -15.61
N SER A 267 34.47 -32.46 -16.15
CA SER A 267 35.72 -33.20 -16.28
C SER A 267 36.95 -32.31 -16.39
N VAL A 268 38.09 -32.85 -15.95
CA VAL A 268 39.41 -32.26 -16.13
C VAL A 268 40.32 -33.34 -16.70
N THR A 269 40.88 -33.16 -17.87
CA THR A 269 41.68 -34.16 -18.58
C THR A 269 43.02 -33.58 -18.99
N ALA A 270 44.10 -34.16 -18.50
CA ALA A 270 45.44 -33.82 -18.93
C ALA A 270 45.76 -34.47 -20.29
N GLY A 271 46.27 -33.70 -21.22
CA GLY A 271 46.67 -34.18 -22.55
C GLY A 271 47.76 -35.23 -22.56
N TRP A 272 48.57 -35.27 -21.50
CA TRP A 272 49.61 -36.30 -21.24
C TRP A 272 49.10 -37.53 -20.49
N GLY A 273 47.81 -37.55 -20.06
CA GLY A 273 47.22 -38.66 -19.37
C GLY A 273 47.64 -38.78 -17.88
N THR A 274 47.85 -40.04 -17.38
CA THR A 274 48.17 -40.32 -15.99
C THR A 274 49.68 -40.31 -15.69
N TYR A 275 50.53 -40.25 -16.70
CA TYR A 275 51.98 -40.14 -16.59
C TYR A 275 52.47 -39.04 -17.55
N LEU A 276 53.28 -38.14 -17.00
CA LEU A 276 54.01 -37.13 -17.79
C LEU A 276 55.44 -37.62 -17.94
N ASN A 277 55.94 -37.78 -19.18
CA ASN A 277 57.24 -38.33 -19.46
C ASN A 277 58.20 -37.28 -20.06
N ALA A 278 59.47 -37.64 -20.25
CA ALA A 278 60.55 -36.75 -20.71
C ALA A 278 60.35 -36.24 -22.18
N THR A 279 59.44 -36.80 -22.95
CA THR A 279 59.12 -36.29 -24.30
C THR A 279 58.04 -35.24 -24.22
N GLU A 280 57.04 -35.45 -23.34
CA GLU A 280 55.87 -34.57 -23.20
C GLU A 280 56.22 -33.29 -22.43
N ASP A 281 57.10 -33.36 -21.44
CA ASP A 281 57.50 -32.20 -20.64
C ASP A 281 58.31 -31.14 -21.44
N ASN A 282 58.89 -31.53 -22.55
CA ASN A 282 59.60 -30.66 -23.48
C ASN A 282 58.70 -30.02 -24.54
N SER A 283 57.38 -30.25 -24.49
CA SER A 283 56.39 -29.72 -25.42
C SER A 283 55.37 -28.87 -24.66
N THR A 284 54.48 -28.21 -25.45
CA THR A 284 53.32 -27.50 -24.90
C THR A 284 52.33 -28.50 -24.36
N GLY A 285 52.06 -28.49 -23.04
CA GLY A 285 51.01 -29.27 -22.44
C GLY A 285 49.65 -28.63 -22.51
N THR A 286 48.60 -29.46 -22.50
CA THR A 286 47.20 -28.96 -22.47
C THR A 286 46.40 -29.69 -21.42
N VAL A 287 45.49 -28.97 -20.75
CA VAL A 287 44.46 -29.54 -19.90
C VAL A 287 43.11 -29.10 -20.43
N THR A 288 42.30 -30.08 -20.79
CA THR A 288 40.90 -29.82 -21.22
C THR A 288 40.00 -29.86 -20.01
N VAL A 289 39.24 -28.81 -19.80
CA VAL A 289 38.21 -28.68 -18.76
C VAL A 289 36.82 -28.59 -19.44
N VAL A 290 35.90 -29.41 -19.00
CA VAL A 290 34.48 -29.36 -19.45
C VAL A 290 33.65 -28.87 -18.29
N THR A 291 32.85 -27.87 -18.55
CA THR A 291 31.97 -27.18 -17.58
C THR A 291 30.49 -27.34 -17.93
N SER A 292 29.61 -26.96 -17.04
CA SER A 292 28.19 -26.79 -17.29
C SER A 292 27.66 -25.63 -16.42
N GLY A 293 26.77 -24.79 -16.96
CA GLY A 293 26.29 -23.58 -16.30
C GLY A 293 27.35 -22.49 -16.20
N VAL A 294 28.24 -22.41 -17.22
CA VAL A 294 29.24 -21.35 -17.33
C VAL A 294 29.09 -20.74 -18.72
N GLU A 295 28.92 -19.45 -18.79
CA GLU A 295 28.76 -18.72 -20.04
C GLU A 295 30.10 -18.66 -20.80
N ASP A 296 29.99 -18.48 -22.13
CA ASP A 296 31.15 -18.25 -22.96
C ASP A 296 31.92 -17.00 -22.52
N ASN A 297 33.24 -17.06 -22.69
CA ASN A 297 34.21 -16.04 -22.28
C ASN A 297 34.54 -15.96 -20.78
N GLN A 298 33.95 -16.80 -19.94
CA GLN A 298 34.34 -16.87 -18.51
C GLN A 298 35.74 -17.56 -18.37
N PRO A 299 36.62 -17.07 -17.46
CA PRO A 299 37.93 -17.64 -17.26
C PRO A 299 37.85 -18.92 -16.42
N VAL A 300 38.54 -19.97 -16.89
CA VAL A 300 38.83 -21.19 -16.11
C VAL A 300 40.27 -21.16 -15.67
N PHE A 301 40.49 -21.48 -14.41
CA PHE A 301 41.83 -21.58 -13.84
C PHE A 301 42.18 -23.03 -13.52
N VAL A 302 43.39 -23.44 -13.92
CA VAL A 302 43.96 -24.74 -13.59
C VAL A 302 45.27 -24.50 -12.88
N ALA A 303 45.48 -25.17 -11.74
CA ALA A 303 46.68 -25.10 -10.96
C ALA A 303 47.23 -26.49 -10.65
N PHE A 304 48.57 -26.61 -10.55
CA PHE A 304 49.21 -27.73 -9.88
C PHE A 304 49.24 -27.48 -8.36
N ASP A 305 49.63 -28.48 -7.57
CA ASP A 305 49.73 -28.36 -6.12
C ASP A 305 50.72 -27.27 -5.66
N ASN A 306 51.58 -26.75 -6.54
CA ASN A 306 52.52 -25.65 -6.28
C ASN A 306 51.84 -24.26 -6.25
N GLY A 307 50.54 -24.14 -6.55
CA GLY A 307 49.77 -22.92 -6.40
C GLY A 307 49.81 -21.91 -7.55
N THR A 308 50.52 -22.15 -8.64
CA THR A 308 50.53 -21.29 -9.85
C THR A 308 49.30 -21.57 -10.70
N ASN A 309 48.51 -20.52 -10.95
CA ASN A 309 47.30 -20.60 -11.79
C ASN A 309 47.63 -20.35 -13.28
N TYR A 310 47.09 -21.20 -14.12
CA TYR A 310 47.08 -21.06 -15.58
C TYR A 310 45.61 -20.92 -16.02
N SER A 311 45.36 -20.08 -16.99
CA SER A 311 43.97 -19.78 -17.39
C SER A 311 43.67 -20.10 -18.85
N GLY A 312 42.43 -20.44 -19.11
CA GLY A 312 41.83 -20.53 -20.43
C GLY A 312 40.44 -19.89 -20.39
N THR A 313 39.80 -19.81 -21.53
CA THR A 313 38.48 -19.20 -21.67
C THR A 313 37.45 -20.25 -22.10
N VAL A 314 36.29 -20.29 -21.47
CA VAL A 314 35.20 -21.19 -21.82
C VAL A 314 34.62 -20.81 -23.19
N ILE A 315 34.46 -21.79 -24.06
CA ILE A 315 33.71 -21.69 -25.31
C ILE A 315 32.94 -22.99 -25.48
N ASN A 316 31.61 -22.89 -25.64
CA ASN A 316 30.72 -24.05 -25.77
C ASN A 316 30.91 -25.08 -24.61
N ASN A 317 30.90 -24.63 -23.36
CA ASN A 317 31.09 -25.45 -22.17
C ASN A 317 32.46 -26.18 -22.06
N SER A 318 33.46 -25.75 -22.78
CA SER A 318 34.78 -26.37 -22.75
C SER A 318 35.90 -25.32 -22.86
N THR A 319 37.03 -25.64 -22.27
CA THR A 319 38.24 -24.85 -22.44
C THR A 319 39.49 -25.76 -22.52
N SER A 320 40.50 -25.28 -23.25
CA SER A 320 41.85 -25.92 -23.24
C SER A 320 42.81 -24.93 -22.63
N VAL A 321 43.27 -25.23 -21.41
CA VAL A 321 44.32 -24.47 -20.73
C VAL A 321 45.68 -24.97 -21.20
N THR A 322 46.49 -24.05 -21.73
CA THR A 322 47.79 -24.38 -22.33
C THR A 322 48.92 -24.01 -21.35
N PHE A 323 49.84 -24.93 -21.17
CA PHE A 323 51.07 -24.77 -20.38
C PHE A 323 52.22 -24.59 -21.37
N ALA A 324 52.91 -23.45 -21.27
CA ALA A 324 54.07 -23.19 -22.16
C ALA A 324 55.18 -24.20 -21.91
N THR A 325 55.99 -24.42 -22.95
CA THR A 325 57.18 -25.25 -22.86
C THR A 325 58.09 -24.81 -21.70
N GLY A 326 58.52 -25.74 -20.88
CA GLY A 326 59.35 -25.49 -19.69
C GLY A 326 58.60 -25.52 -18.36
N ILE A 327 57.29 -25.20 -18.33
CA ILE A 327 56.49 -25.24 -17.09
C ILE A 327 56.40 -26.67 -16.55
N LEU A 328 56.21 -27.65 -17.44
CA LEU A 328 56.12 -29.06 -17.06
C LEU A 328 57.50 -29.61 -16.64
N ASN A 329 58.60 -29.05 -17.16
CA ASN A 329 59.95 -29.38 -16.83
C ASN A 329 60.37 -28.95 -15.41
N ASP A 330 59.70 -27.94 -14.85
CA ASP A 330 60.00 -27.44 -13.49
C ASP A 330 59.39 -28.33 -12.40
N LEU A 331 58.62 -29.36 -12.77
CA LEU A 331 58.11 -30.36 -11.85
C LEU A 331 59.21 -31.30 -11.37
N THR A 332 59.06 -31.88 -10.19
CA THR A 332 60.05 -32.83 -9.59
C THR A 332 59.80 -34.24 -10.12
N ASP A 333 60.83 -34.85 -10.71
CA ASP A 333 60.73 -36.21 -11.23
C ASP A 333 60.49 -37.24 -10.09
N GLY A 334 59.54 -38.14 -10.36
CA GLY A 334 59.09 -39.15 -9.41
C GLY A 334 57.87 -38.74 -8.56
N ASP A 335 57.51 -37.45 -8.52
CA ASP A 335 56.41 -36.95 -7.70
C ASP A 335 55.04 -37.13 -8.37
N ASN A 336 53.98 -37.15 -7.54
CA ASN A 336 52.58 -37.12 -7.98
C ASN A 336 52.05 -35.70 -7.86
N TYR A 337 51.30 -35.26 -8.86
CA TYR A 337 50.69 -33.95 -8.95
C TYR A 337 49.18 -34.09 -9.11
N THR A 338 48.43 -33.15 -8.53
CA THR A 338 46.98 -33.08 -8.68
C THR A 338 46.60 -31.73 -9.35
N LEU A 339 45.79 -31.82 -10.40
CA LEU A 339 45.23 -30.63 -11.04
C LEU A 339 44.04 -30.14 -10.22
N ARG A 340 44.08 -28.86 -9.86
CA ARG A 340 42.98 -28.12 -9.20
C ARG A 340 42.40 -27.17 -10.19
N THR A 341 41.08 -27.20 -10.31
CA THR A 341 40.35 -26.38 -11.30
C THR A 341 39.27 -25.59 -10.62
N ASN A 342 39.13 -24.31 -10.95
CA ASN A 342 38.02 -23.48 -10.55
C ASN A 342 37.50 -22.65 -11.73
N VAL A 343 36.22 -22.29 -11.65
CA VAL A 343 35.54 -21.43 -12.60
C VAL A 343 34.36 -20.78 -11.89
N SER A 344 33.99 -19.60 -12.34
CA SER A 344 32.72 -18.97 -11.96
C SER A 344 31.90 -18.66 -13.22
N ASP A 345 30.59 -18.63 -13.08
CA ASP A 345 29.68 -18.11 -14.11
C ASP A 345 29.75 -16.58 -14.23
N ALA A 346 28.91 -15.98 -15.07
CA ALA A 346 28.89 -14.53 -15.28
C ALA A 346 28.32 -13.76 -14.09
N ALA A 347 27.42 -14.36 -13.29
CA ALA A 347 26.92 -13.79 -12.04
C ALA A 347 27.96 -13.82 -10.92
N GLY A 348 29.01 -14.64 -11.06
CA GLY A 348 30.07 -14.82 -10.08
C GLY A 348 29.83 -15.95 -9.11
N ASN A 349 28.88 -16.88 -9.37
CA ASN A 349 28.78 -18.12 -8.58
C ASN A 349 29.96 -19.02 -8.90
N ALA A 350 30.61 -19.50 -7.88
CA ALA A 350 31.76 -20.35 -8.04
C ALA A 350 31.40 -21.84 -8.10
N ALA A 351 31.94 -22.56 -9.07
CA ALA A 351 31.89 -24.02 -9.08
C ALA A 351 32.60 -24.60 -7.87
N THR A 352 32.18 -25.76 -7.38
CA THR A 352 32.96 -26.53 -6.44
C THR A 352 34.31 -26.88 -7.06
N VAL A 353 35.41 -26.55 -6.38
CA VAL A 353 36.75 -26.80 -6.86
C VAL A 353 36.91 -28.29 -7.18
N ASN A 354 37.25 -28.60 -8.44
CA ASN A 354 37.58 -29.98 -8.81
C ASN A 354 39.01 -30.28 -8.44
N THR A 355 39.20 -31.31 -7.59
CA THR A 355 40.52 -31.83 -7.15
C THR A 355 40.75 -33.24 -7.68
N GLY A 356 40.49 -33.49 -8.96
CA GLY A 356 40.22 -34.84 -9.41
C GLY A 356 41.20 -35.50 -10.32
N THR A 357 42.10 -34.76 -11.04
CA THR A 357 42.99 -35.42 -12.00
C THR A 357 44.41 -35.40 -11.46
N SER A 358 44.89 -36.55 -11.04
CA SER A 358 46.28 -36.74 -10.60
C SER A 358 47.07 -37.41 -11.72
N PHE A 359 48.34 -37.05 -11.82
CA PHE A 359 49.31 -37.70 -12.71
C PHE A 359 50.64 -37.84 -11.98
N LYS A 360 51.46 -38.81 -12.44
CA LYS A 360 52.85 -38.97 -11.99
C LYS A 360 53.80 -38.38 -13.01
N TYR A 361 54.74 -37.58 -12.56
CA TYR A 361 55.84 -37.15 -13.41
C TYR A 361 56.98 -38.14 -13.32
N ASP A 362 57.39 -38.76 -14.46
CA ASP A 362 58.38 -39.81 -14.50
C ASP A 362 59.26 -39.67 -15.79
N ARG A 363 60.44 -39.16 -15.59
CA ARG A 363 61.43 -38.96 -16.68
C ARG A 363 62.43 -40.12 -16.76
N THR A 364 62.40 -41.02 -15.80
CA THR A 364 63.47 -42.05 -15.71
C THR A 364 63.12 -43.23 -16.63
N PRO A 365 63.89 -43.49 -17.69
CA PRO A 365 63.72 -44.67 -18.51
C PRO A 365 63.96 -45.95 -17.75
N PRO A 366 63.23 -47.03 -18.07
CA PRO A 366 63.57 -48.34 -17.46
C PRO A 366 64.98 -48.82 -17.82
N SER A 367 65.67 -49.34 -16.87
CA SER A 367 67.02 -49.94 -17.11
C SER A 367 66.92 -51.41 -17.43
N ILE A 368 67.67 -51.88 -18.44
CA ILE A 368 67.85 -53.30 -18.76
C ILE A 368 69.05 -53.79 -17.94
N SER A 369 68.82 -54.76 -17.07
CA SER A 369 69.83 -55.43 -16.25
C SER A 369 70.26 -56.71 -16.89
#